data_057171f0110717862858a9f2a9cd092b
#
_entry.id   057171f0110717862858a9f2a9cd092b
#
_cell.length_a   1.000
_cell.length_b   1.000
_cell.length_c   1.000
_cell.angle_alpha   90.00
_cell.angle_beta   90.00
_cell.angle_gamma   90.00
#
_symmetry.space_group_name_H-M   'P 1'
#
loop_
_entity.id
_entity.type
_entity.pdbx_description
1 polymer ?
#
loop_
_entity_poly.entity_id
_entity_poly.type
_entity_poly.pdbx_seq_one_letter_code
_entity_poly.pdbx_strand_id
1 'polypeptide(L)'
;SKELLAIIEAIPENFADPDADFHAVRDMFAPFHGHPTSDELEIEIANYGGVRCGSYTLKGADNKYTAFHCHGGAFVSSGLDEYHFYAEIIARHVGCNVVMPDYRLAPEHPYPAAPDDCFHAYCGLLEQGSNPEDIILLGESCGGSLALGLLIQLRDKGLPLPACFISLTGWFDLAVSGQTVAGRDPFLTPQWVRNRGLEYLAGQLSLDDPRVSPANADLRGLPPMYIQIGQFDAVREGAISVAGNAMRSGVHVTVEAWPGMVQGWHGLVTAGVPEAAEAWAAIRRYIETLSAGGSSTHCPTPE
;
A
#
# COMPACT_ATOMS: atom_id res chain seq x y z
N SER A 1 -15.67 -15.08 6.46
CA SER A 1 -17.03 -15.27 5.89
C SER A 1 -17.07 -16.42 4.88
N LYS A 2 -18.30 -16.79 4.45
CA LYS A 2 -18.51 -17.80 3.41
C LYS A 2 -18.09 -17.30 2.01
N GLU A 3 -18.19 -16.01 1.77
CA GLU A 3 -17.77 -15.34 0.55
C GLU A 3 -16.26 -15.50 0.36
N LEU A 4 -15.48 -15.20 1.41
CA LEU A 4 -14.03 -15.39 1.39
C LEU A 4 -13.65 -16.87 1.20
N LEU A 5 -14.32 -17.81 1.87
CA LEU A 5 -14.05 -19.24 1.72
C LEU A 5 -14.28 -19.71 0.30
N ALA A 6 -15.36 -19.27 -0.35
CA ALA A 6 -15.65 -19.60 -1.74
C ALA A 6 -14.56 -19.10 -2.71
N ILE A 7 -14.01 -17.89 -2.44
CA ILE A 7 -12.89 -17.35 -3.22
C ILE A 7 -11.65 -18.23 -3.01
N ILE A 8 -11.31 -18.55 -1.77
CA ILE A 8 -10.15 -19.39 -1.43
C ILE A 8 -10.24 -20.77 -2.08
N GLU A 9 -11.41 -21.40 -2.06
CA GLU A 9 -11.65 -22.69 -2.69
C GLU A 9 -11.51 -22.67 -4.22
N ALA A 10 -11.69 -21.51 -4.84
CA ALA A 10 -11.55 -21.31 -6.29
C ALA A 10 -10.11 -21.04 -6.74
N ILE A 11 -9.18 -20.79 -5.81
CA ILE A 11 -7.77 -20.51 -6.15
C ILE A 11 -7.10 -21.82 -6.59
N PRO A 12 -6.40 -21.83 -7.74
CA PRO A 12 -5.61 -22.98 -8.17
C PRO A 12 -4.51 -23.34 -7.16
N GLU A 13 -4.24 -24.63 -6.96
CA GLU A 13 -3.20 -25.11 -6.03
C GLU A 13 -1.79 -24.54 -6.32
N ASN A 14 -1.50 -24.22 -7.59
CA ASN A 14 -0.23 -23.66 -8.04
C ASN A 14 -0.28 -22.14 -8.22
N PHE A 15 -1.25 -21.45 -7.63
CA PHE A 15 -1.43 -19.98 -7.80
C PHE A 15 -0.17 -19.19 -7.45
N ALA A 16 0.49 -19.51 -6.34
CA ALA A 16 1.73 -18.88 -5.92
C ALA A 16 2.94 -19.78 -6.20
N ASP A 17 3.12 -20.21 -7.45
CA ASP A 17 4.29 -20.97 -7.87
C ASP A 17 5.55 -20.11 -7.71
N PRO A 18 6.49 -20.47 -6.82
CA PRO A 18 7.70 -19.69 -6.59
C PRO A 18 8.62 -19.61 -7.81
N ASP A 19 8.53 -20.56 -8.72
CA ASP A 19 9.34 -20.65 -9.92
C ASP A 19 8.70 -19.93 -11.14
N ALA A 20 7.48 -19.38 -10.97
CA ALA A 20 6.82 -18.59 -11.99
C ALA A 20 7.67 -17.37 -12.38
N ASP A 21 7.91 -17.17 -13.68
CA ASP A 21 8.52 -15.95 -14.17
C ASP A 21 7.56 -14.75 -14.07
N PHE A 22 8.06 -13.56 -14.31
CA PHE A 22 7.26 -12.33 -14.17
C PHE A 22 6.09 -12.25 -15.16
N HIS A 23 6.16 -12.91 -16.34
CA HIS A 23 5.03 -12.99 -17.26
C HIS A 23 3.92 -13.84 -16.69
N ALA A 24 4.24 -15.02 -16.15
CA ALA A 24 3.27 -15.87 -15.47
C ALA A 24 2.67 -15.17 -14.24
N VAL A 25 3.44 -14.35 -13.53
CA VAL A 25 2.94 -13.52 -12.42
C VAL A 25 1.94 -12.48 -12.92
N ARG A 26 2.21 -11.80 -14.03
CA ARG A 26 1.27 -10.83 -14.62
C ARG A 26 -0.02 -11.52 -15.07
N ASP A 27 0.08 -12.67 -15.71
CA ASP A 27 -1.08 -13.47 -16.12
C ASP A 27 -1.89 -13.96 -14.91
N MET A 28 -1.20 -14.31 -13.81
CA MET A 28 -1.84 -14.73 -12.56
C MET A 28 -2.68 -13.60 -11.94
N PHE A 29 -2.20 -12.35 -11.99
CA PHE A 29 -2.92 -11.21 -11.43
C PHE A 29 -3.99 -10.65 -12.37
N ALA A 30 -3.90 -10.88 -13.68
CA ALA A 30 -4.84 -10.32 -14.66
C ALA A 30 -6.33 -10.53 -14.33
N PRO A 31 -6.79 -11.70 -13.79
CA PRO A 31 -8.19 -11.89 -13.41
C PRO A 31 -8.67 -11.01 -12.25
N PHE A 32 -7.76 -10.48 -11.44
CA PHE A 32 -8.09 -9.61 -10.29
C PHE A 32 -8.05 -8.12 -10.65
N HIS A 33 -7.60 -7.80 -11.84
CA HIS A 33 -7.40 -6.43 -12.33
C HIS A 33 -8.36 -6.09 -13.47
N GLY A 34 -8.35 -4.81 -13.85
CA GLY A 34 -9.10 -4.37 -15.02
C GLY A 34 -10.62 -4.44 -14.88
N HIS A 35 -11.14 -4.51 -13.65
CA HIS A 35 -12.58 -4.41 -13.44
C HIS A 35 -13.11 -3.08 -13.92
N PRO A 36 -14.30 -3.05 -14.54
CA PRO A 36 -14.90 -1.80 -15.00
C PRO A 36 -15.18 -0.87 -13.82
N THR A 37 -14.93 0.39 -14.01
CA THR A 37 -15.33 1.46 -13.07
C THR A 37 -16.73 1.96 -13.42
N SER A 38 -17.38 2.63 -12.46
CA SER A 38 -18.69 3.23 -12.69
C SER A 38 -18.57 4.55 -13.46
N ASP A 39 -19.68 4.98 -14.07
CA ASP A 39 -19.80 6.29 -14.72
C ASP A 39 -19.72 7.47 -13.73
N GLU A 40 -19.75 7.21 -12.43
CA GLU A 40 -19.61 8.23 -11.37
C GLU A 40 -18.16 8.59 -11.10
N LEU A 41 -17.20 7.76 -11.49
CA LEU A 41 -15.77 8.04 -11.33
C LEU A 41 -15.26 8.89 -12.49
N GLU A 42 -14.74 10.06 -12.17
CA GLU A 42 -13.96 10.87 -13.10
C GLU A 42 -12.51 10.43 -13.02
N ILE A 43 -11.93 10.09 -14.17
CA ILE A 43 -10.55 9.64 -14.32
C ILE A 43 -9.82 10.65 -15.20
N GLU A 44 -8.78 11.27 -14.65
CA GLU A 44 -7.87 12.14 -15.37
C GLU A 44 -6.46 11.51 -15.35
N ILE A 45 -5.83 11.44 -16.51
CA ILE A 45 -4.43 11.05 -16.61
C ILE A 45 -3.59 12.33 -16.58
N ALA A 46 -2.87 12.51 -15.49
CA ALA A 46 -2.03 13.66 -15.22
C ALA A 46 -0.54 13.29 -15.25
N ASN A 47 0.32 14.31 -15.24
CA ASN A 47 1.76 14.14 -15.05
C ASN A 47 2.20 14.91 -13.81
N TYR A 48 2.71 14.20 -12.83
CA TYR A 48 3.28 14.77 -11.61
C TYR A 48 4.77 14.46 -11.57
N GLY A 49 5.61 15.50 -11.57
CA GLY A 49 7.06 15.35 -11.49
C GLY A 49 7.69 14.51 -12.61
N GLY A 50 7.08 14.48 -13.81
CA GLY A 50 7.53 13.66 -14.94
C GLY A 50 6.94 12.24 -14.98
N VAL A 51 6.15 11.85 -13.97
CA VAL A 51 5.53 10.52 -13.87
C VAL A 51 4.07 10.59 -14.30
N ARG A 52 3.65 9.64 -15.15
CA ARG A 52 2.23 9.43 -15.49
C ARG A 52 1.48 9.01 -14.22
N CYS A 53 0.37 9.67 -13.92
CA CYS A 53 -0.47 9.36 -12.76
C CYS A 53 -1.94 9.36 -13.14
N GLY A 54 -2.73 8.56 -12.45
CA GLY A 54 -4.19 8.67 -12.47
C GLY A 54 -4.64 9.57 -11.35
N SER A 55 -5.55 10.48 -11.66
CA SER A 55 -6.27 11.31 -10.70
C SER A 55 -7.75 10.93 -10.76
N TYR A 56 -8.35 10.60 -9.61
CA TYR A 56 -9.67 10.01 -9.52
C TYR A 56 -10.53 10.79 -8.55
N THR A 57 -11.72 11.18 -9.01
CA THR A 57 -12.68 11.91 -8.19
C THR A 57 -14.09 11.39 -8.47
N LEU A 58 -14.89 11.16 -7.44
CA LEU A 58 -16.30 10.84 -7.61
C LEU A 58 -17.08 12.12 -7.95
N LYS A 59 -17.96 12.04 -8.94
CA LYS A 59 -18.80 13.16 -9.37
C LYS A 59 -19.59 13.77 -8.22
N GLY A 60 -19.47 15.08 -8.06
CA GLY A 60 -20.16 15.82 -7.00
C GLY A 60 -19.62 15.61 -5.60
N ALA A 61 -18.50 14.91 -5.43
CA ALA A 61 -17.83 14.81 -4.15
C ALA A 61 -17.03 16.10 -3.84
N ASP A 62 -17.16 16.56 -2.61
CA ASP A 62 -16.35 17.66 -2.05
C ASP A 62 -15.41 17.04 -0.99
N ASN A 63 -14.32 16.46 -1.46
CA ASN A 63 -13.39 15.71 -0.62
C ASN A 63 -12.24 16.61 -0.16
N LYS A 64 -12.06 16.71 1.14
CA LYS A 64 -10.91 17.40 1.74
C LYS A 64 -9.60 16.68 1.44
N TYR A 65 -9.59 15.35 1.57
CA TYR A 65 -8.38 14.55 1.48
C TYR A 65 -8.15 13.98 0.08
N THR A 66 -6.86 13.81 -0.24
CA THR A 66 -6.38 13.06 -1.42
C THR A 66 -5.51 11.90 -0.95
N ALA A 67 -5.88 10.67 -1.29
CA ALA A 67 -5.05 9.51 -1.09
C ALA A 67 -3.99 9.43 -2.21
N PHE A 68 -2.72 9.57 -1.87
CA PHE A 68 -1.62 9.21 -2.76
C PHE A 68 -1.37 7.71 -2.58
N HIS A 69 -1.77 6.91 -3.58
CA HIS A 69 -1.82 5.46 -3.48
C HIS A 69 -0.68 4.80 -4.26
N CYS A 70 0.23 4.13 -3.53
CA CYS A 70 1.18 3.20 -4.11
C CYS A 70 0.54 1.82 -4.20
N HIS A 71 0.25 1.35 -5.43
CA HIS A 71 -0.47 0.09 -5.66
C HIS A 71 0.38 -1.15 -5.37
N GLY A 72 -0.27 -2.30 -5.24
CA GLY A 72 0.35 -3.62 -5.10
C GLY A 72 0.88 -4.20 -6.41
N GLY A 73 1.12 -5.52 -6.43
CA GLY A 73 1.59 -6.24 -7.63
C GLY A 73 3.03 -6.73 -7.54
N ALA A 74 3.57 -6.86 -6.33
CA ALA A 74 4.89 -7.45 -6.03
C ALA A 74 6.06 -6.79 -6.80
N PHE A 75 5.94 -5.50 -7.14
CA PHE A 75 6.89 -4.69 -7.95
C PHE A 75 7.03 -5.11 -9.41
N VAL A 76 6.41 -6.21 -9.84
CA VAL A 76 6.61 -6.81 -11.18
C VAL A 76 5.33 -6.80 -12.01
N SER A 77 4.18 -6.58 -11.41
CA SER A 77 2.88 -6.61 -12.09
C SER A 77 2.00 -5.44 -11.71
N SER A 78 0.89 -5.33 -12.40
CA SER A 78 -0.08 -4.26 -12.23
C SER A 78 0.41 -2.93 -12.79
N GLY A 79 -0.49 -2.01 -12.92
CA GLY A 79 -0.20 -0.67 -13.41
C GLY A 79 -1.46 0.17 -13.31
N LEU A 80 -1.37 1.38 -13.79
CA LEU A 80 -2.43 2.35 -13.67
C LEU A 80 -3.74 1.85 -14.34
N ASP A 81 -3.60 1.29 -15.54
CA ASP A 81 -4.76 0.90 -16.36
C ASP A 81 -5.49 -0.33 -15.79
N GLU A 82 -4.79 -1.18 -15.04
CA GLU A 82 -5.35 -2.34 -14.34
C GLU A 82 -5.98 -1.98 -12.98
N TYR A 83 -5.59 -0.84 -12.37
CA TYR A 83 -5.96 -0.48 -11.00
C TYR A 83 -7.01 0.63 -10.87
N HIS A 84 -7.61 1.09 -11.96
CA HIS A 84 -8.69 2.12 -11.90
C HIS A 84 -9.82 1.74 -10.94
N PHE A 85 -10.23 0.45 -10.93
CA PHE A 85 -11.25 -0.06 -10.02
C PHE A 85 -10.86 0.07 -8.55
N TYR A 86 -9.57 -0.11 -8.24
CA TYR A 86 -9.09 -0.01 -6.85
C TYR A 86 -9.08 1.44 -6.37
N ALA A 87 -8.76 2.38 -7.26
CA ALA A 87 -8.90 3.81 -6.97
C ALA A 87 -10.37 4.17 -6.69
N GLU A 88 -11.33 3.57 -7.41
CA GLU A 88 -12.76 3.75 -7.12
C GLU A 88 -13.15 3.18 -5.76
N ILE A 89 -12.64 2.00 -5.39
CA ILE A 89 -12.86 1.43 -4.06
C ILE A 89 -12.39 2.42 -2.98
N ILE A 90 -11.17 2.94 -3.10
CA ILE A 90 -10.64 3.93 -2.16
C ILE A 90 -11.54 5.16 -2.11
N ALA A 91 -11.84 5.77 -3.25
CA ALA A 91 -12.66 6.99 -3.32
C ALA A 91 -14.03 6.80 -2.67
N ARG A 92 -14.71 5.68 -2.91
CA ARG A 92 -16.05 5.40 -2.37
C ARG A 92 -16.04 5.08 -0.89
N HIS A 93 -15.15 4.22 -0.45
CA HIS A 93 -15.17 3.72 0.93
C HIS A 93 -14.50 4.68 1.90
N VAL A 94 -13.44 5.34 1.48
CA VAL A 94 -12.72 6.33 2.29
C VAL A 94 -13.38 7.71 2.22
N GLY A 95 -13.92 8.10 1.06
CA GLY A 95 -14.48 9.43 0.82
C GLY A 95 -13.38 10.47 0.58
N CYS A 96 -12.47 10.18 -0.32
CA CYS A 96 -11.34 11.04 -0.69
C CYS A 96 -11.12 11.03 -2.22
N ASN A 97 -10.37 12.00 -2.72
CA ASN A 97 -9.79 11.89 -4.05
C ASN A 97 -8.63 10.88 -4.02
N VAL A 98 -8.23 10.37 -5.19
CA VAL A 98 -7.08 9.45 -5.27
C VAL A 98 -6.12 9.94 -6.34
N VAL A 99 -4.84 9.90 -6.04
CA VAL A 99 -3.75 10.04 -7.01
C VAL A 99 -2.91 8.78 -6.95
N MET A 100 -2.71 8.13 -8.09
CA MET A 100 -1.97 6.88 -8.19
C MET A 100 -0.87 7.01 -9.23
N PRO A 101 0.42 6.92 -8.87
CA PRO A 101 1.53 6.93 -9.80
C PRO A 101 1.60 5.61 -10.58
N ASP A 102 1.85 5.70 -11.88
CA ASP A 102 2.18 4.59 -12.77
C ASP A 102 3.68 4.32 -12.68
N TYR A 103 4.12 3.86 -11.52
CA TYR A 103 5.54 3.63 -11.30
C TYR A 103 6.07 2.46 -12.13
N ARG A 104 7.30 2.58 -12.59
CA ARG A 104 7.96 1.57 -13.42
C ARG A 104 8.19 0.26 -12.68
N LEU A 105 7.94 -0.84 -13.39
CA LEU A 105 7.97 -2.19 -12.84
C LEU A 105 9.27 -2.93 -13.17
N ALA A 106 9.67 -3.81 -12.27
CA ALA A 106 10.69 -4.82 -12.52
C ALA A 106 10.09 -5.99 -13.35
N PRO A 107 10.90 -6.77 -14.05
CA PRO A 107 12.36 -6.67 -14.15
C PRO A 107 12.83 -5.64 -15.18
N GLU A 108 11.95 -5.06 -16.00
CA GLU A 108 12.32 -4.08 -17.04
C GLU A 108 12.97 -2.83 -16.42
N HIS A 109 12.48 -2.42 -15.25
CA HIS A 109 12.98 -1.29 -14.48
C HIS A 109 13.14 -1.69 -13.01
N PRO A 110 14.25 -2.37 -12.65
CA PRO A 110 14.48 -2.79 -11.28
C PRO A 110 14.68 -1.60 -10.33
N TYR A 111 14.84 -1.88 -9.04
CA TYR A 111 15.23 -0.87 -8.05
C TYR A 111 16.38 0.01 -8.60
N PRO A 112 16.36 1.34 -8.43
CA PRO A 112 15.40 2.14 -7.65
C PRO A 112 14.27 2.79 -8.48
N ALA A 113 13.91 2.28 -9.66
CA ALA A 113 12.99 2.95 -10.56
C ALA A 113 11.62 3.26 -9.90
N ALA A 114 11.00 2.27 -9.27
CA ALA A 114 9.69 2.46 -8.63
C ALA A 114 9.70 3.47 -7.47
N PRO A 115 10.63 3.42 -6.48
CA PRO A 115 10.69 4.45 -5.44
C PRO A 115 11.02 5.83 -5.98
N ASP A 116 11.86 5.95 -7.02
CA ASP A 116 12.16 7.25 -7.65
C ASP A 116 10.91 7.84 -8.30
N ASP A 117 10.12 7.03 -8.99
CA ASP A 117 8.87 7.48 -9.61
C ASP A 117 7.85 7.92 -8.54
N CYS A 118 7.66 7.13 -7.48
CA CYS A 118 6.78 7.52 -6.37
C CYS A 118 7.23 8.84 -5.73
N PHE A 119 8.53 9.04 -5.55
CA PHE A 119 9.09 10.28 -4.99
C PHE A 119 8.84 11.47 -5.92
N HIS A 120 9.13 11.34 -7.21
CA HIS A 120 8.92 12.42 -8.17
C HIS A 120 7.43 12.76 -8.32
N ALA A 121 6.55 11.76 -8.37
CA ALA A 121 5.11 11.95 -8.45
C ALA A 121 4.57 12.70 -7.22
N TYR A 122 5.00 12.34 -6.00
CA TYR A 122 4.59 13.02 -4.78
C TYR A 122 5.07 14.48 -4.76
N CYS A 123 6.35 14.72 -5.08
CA CYS A 123 6.88 16.09 -5.18
C CYS A 123 6.14 16.92 -6.24
N GLY A 124 5.86 16.33 -7.41
CA GLY A 124 5.09 16.99 -8.45
C GLY A 124 3.64 17.31 -8.04
N LEU A 125 3.03 16.47 -7.21
CA LEU A 125 1.71 16.75 -6.63
C LEU A 125 1.75 17.96 -5.69
N LEU A 126 2.80 18.09 -4.87
CA LEU A 126 3.01 19.28 -4.02
C LEU A 126 3.29 20.54 -4.84
N GLU A 127 4.11 20.42 -5.90
CA GLU A 127 4.41 21.54 -6.81
C GLU A 127 3.16 22.08 -7.52
N GLN A 128 2.15 21.25 -7.74
CA GLN A 128 0.85 21.67 -8.28
C GLN A 128 -0.09 22.26 -7.23
N GLY A 129 0.38 22.44 -5.99
CA GLY A 129 -0.33 23.18 -4.94
C GLY A 129 -1.14 22.31 -3.98
N SER A 130 -0.99 20.98 -4.01
CA SER A 130 -1.62 20.13 -3.02
C SER A 130 -1.03 20.39 -1.63
N ASN A 131 -1.92 20.58 -0.64
CA ASN A 131 -1.50 20.76 0.76
C ASN A 131 -1.11 19.39 1.35
N PRO A 132 0.14 19.20 1.84
CA PRO A 132 0.58 17.94 2.40
C PRO A 132 -0.26 17.48 3.60
N GLU A 133 -0.84 18.40 4.38
CA GLU A 133 -1.72 18.07 5.51
C GLU A 133 -3.06 17.47 5.06
N ASP A 134 -3.43 17.59 3.80
CA ASP A 134 -4.61 17.00 3.20
C ASP A 134 -4.28 15.75 2.35
N ILE A 135 -3.00 15.32 2.32
CA ILE A 135 -2.58 14.09 1.64
C ILE A 135 -2.54 12.94 2.64
N ILE A 136 -3.19 11.82 2.28
CA ILE A 136 -3.09 10.53 2.95
C ILE A 136 -2.18 9.66 2.09
N LEU A 137 -1.05 9.21 2.63
CA LEU A 137 -0.21 8.25 1.92
C LEU A 137 -0.73 6.83 2.17
N LEU A 138 -1.13 6.14 1.12
CA LEU A 138 -1.70 4.80 1.20
C LEU A 138 -0.83 3.82 0.41
N GLY A 139 -0.52 2.68 1.00
CA GLY A 139 0.25 1.63 0.35
C GLY A 139 -0.36 0.25 0.56
N GLU A 140 -0.51 -0.50 -0.54
CA GLU A 140 -1.03 -1.85 -0.53
C GLU A 140 0.08 -2.84 -0.90
N SER A 141 0.23 -3.95 -0.14
CA SER A 141 1.21 -4.99 -0.43
C SER A 141 2.63 -4.42 -0.61
N CYS A 142 3.30 -4.65 -1.75
CA CYS A 142 4.60 -4.04 -2.06
C CYS A 142 4.55 -2.50 -2.11
N GLY A 143 3.41 -1.92 -2.47
CA GLY A 143 3.17 -0.48 -2.38
C GLY A 143 3.30 0.07 -0.97
N GLY A 144 3.12 -0.76 0.06
CA GLY A 144 3.41 -0.42 1.46
C GLY A 144 4.88 -0.08 1.67
N SER A 145 5.82 -0.88 1.12
CA SER A 145 7.26 -0.58 1.15
C SER A 145 7.60 0.69 0.39
N LEU A 146 7.00 0.88 -0.81
CA LEU A 146 7.22 2.10 -1.60
C LEU A 146 6.74 3.34 -0.84
N ALA A 147 5.54 3.30 -0.26
CA ALA A 147 4.97 4.40 0.49
C ALA A 147 5.77 4.71 1.77
N LEU A 148 6.13 3.71 2.57
CA LEU A 148 6.94 3.94 3.76
C LEU A 148 8.37 4.40 3.42
N GLY A 149 8.96 3.86 2.35
CA GLY A 149 10.24 4.32 1.82
C GLY A 149 10.18 5.76 1.33
N LEU A 150 9.09 6.16 0.69
CA LEU A 150 8.82 7.55 0.30
C LEU A 150 8.77 8.47 1.52
N LEU A 151 8.06 8.09 2.60
CA LEU A 151 8.02 8.88 3.84
C LEU A 151 9.40 9.10 4.44
N ILE A 152 10.21 8.03 4.50
CA ILE A 152 11.58 8.10 5.01
C ILE A 152 12.41 9.05 4.16
N GLN A 153 12.29 8.95 2.83
CA GLN A 153 13.03 9.82 1.92
C GLN A 153 12.60 11.29 2.03
N LEU A 154 11.30 11.57 2.17
CA LEU A 154 10.78 12.94 2.37
C LEU A 154 11.31 13.53 3.68
N ARG A 155 11.23 12.79 4.79
CA ARG A 155 11.77 13.21 6.09
C ARG A 155 13.26 13.52 6.00
N ASP A 156 14.06 12.62 5.43
CA ASP A 156 15.51 12.74 5.35
C ASP A 156 15.95 13.93 4.48
N LYS A 157 15.12 14.32 3.52
CA LYS A 157 15.31 15.51 2.68
C LYS A 157 14.69 16.79 3.27
N GLY A 158 14.00 16.70 4.42
CA GLY A 158 13.33 17.86 5.03
C GLY A 158 12.15 18.39 4.19
N LEU A 159 11.51 17.51 3.41
CA LEU A 159 10.35 17.83 2.59
C LEU A 159 9.04 17.66 3.38
N PRO A 160 7.94 18.33 2.98
CA PRO A 160 6.66 18.22 3.66
C PRO A 160 6.15 16.77 3.68
N LEU A 161 5.72 16.30 4.86
CA LEU A 161 5.16 14.98 5.07
C LEU A 161 3.63 15.01 4.94
N PRO A 162 2.98 13.91 4.49
CA PRO A 162 1.54 13.79 4.45
C PRO A 162 0.93 13.74 5.86
N ALA A 163 -0.40 13.89 5.96
CA ALA A 163 -1.16 13.85 7.20
C ALA A 163 -0.98 12.54 7.97
N CYS A 164 -0.94 11.42 7.25
CA CYS A 164 -0.74 10.09 7.82
C CYS A 164 -0.28 9.08 6.77
N PHE A 165 0.12 7.91 7.25
CA PHE A 165 0.38 6.73 6.44
C PHE A 165 -0.64 5.63 6.74
N ILE A 166 -1.22 5.02 5.72
CA ILE A 166 -2.15 3.90 5.81
C ILE A 166 -1.58 2.71 5.06
N SER A 167 -1.48 1.57 5.72
CA SER A 167 -1.00 0.32 5.14
C SER A 167 -2.10 -0.72 5.05
N LEU A 168 -2.31 -1.24 3.84
CA LEU A 168 -3.19 -2.35 3.53
C LEU A 168 -2.34 -3.60 3.27
N THR A 169 -2.20 -4.48 4.25
CA THR A 169 -1.36 -5.70 4.13
C THR A 169 0.02 -5.41 3.54
N GLY A 170 0.69 -4.36 4.04
CA GLY A 170 1.97 -3.91 3.47
C GLY A 170 3.09 -4.94 3.62
N TRP A 171 3.85 -5.11 2.56
CA TRP A 171 5.03 -5.96 2.54
C TRP A 171 6.28 -5.12 2.85
N PHE A 172 6.76 -5.15 4.10
CA PHE A 172 7.81 -4.28 4.63
C PHE A 172 9.16 -4.98 4.90
N ASP A 173 9.20 -6.28 4.73
CA ASP A 173 10.39 -7.11 4.88
C ASP A 173 10.52 -8.04 3.67
N LEU A 174 11.37 -7.65 2.70
CA LEU A 174 11.55 -8.40 1.47
C LEU A 174 12.25 -9.75 1.72
N ALA A 175 12.99 -9.87 2.82
CA ALA A 175 13.63 -11.12 3.22
C ALA A 175 12.62 -12.14 3.77
N VAL A 176 11.42 -11.69 4.17
CA VAL A 176 10.40 -12.51 4.84
C VAL A 176 11.03 -13.27 6.02
N SER A 177 11.75 -12.50 6.88
CA SER A 177 12.60 -13.06 7.94
C SER A 177 11.81 -13.51 9.17
N GLY A 178 10.55 -13.09 9.28
CA GLY A 178 9.66 -13.44 10.38
C GLY A 178 9.09 -14.86 10.29
N GLN A 179 8.49 -15.32 11.41
CA GLN A 179 7.75 -16.58 11.43
C GLN A 179 6.41 -16.39 10.71
N THR A 180 6.38 -16.74 9.43
CA THR A 180 5.11 -16.80 8.70
C THR A 180 4.30 -18.00 9.19
N VAL A 181 2.97 -17.87 9.19
CA VAL A 181 2.07 -19.02 9.33
C VAL A 181 2.10 -19.77 7.99
N ALA A 182 3.16 -20.53 7.78
CA ALA A 182 3.42 -21.23 6.53
C ALA A 182 2.19 -21.99 6.05
N GLY A 183 1.83 -21.80 4.78
CA GLY A 183 0.77 -22.56 4.10
C GLY A 183 -0.66 -22.14 4.47
N ARG A 184 -0.89 -20.96 5.06
CA ARG A 184 -2.23 -20.46 5.37
C ARG A 184 -2.69 -19.26 4.52
N ASP A 185 -1.76 -18.55 3.88
CA ASP A 185 -2.15 -17.59 2.85
C ASP A 185 -2.38 -18.35 1.53
N PRO A 186 -3.60 -18.30 0.98
CA PRO A 186 -3.91 -19.01 -0.26
C PRO A 186 -3.37 -18.30 -1.50
N PHE A 187 -3.01 -17.00 -1.39
CA PHE A 187 -2.55 -16.18 -2.49
C PHE A 187 -1.04 -16.12 -2.61
N LEU A 188 -0.30 -16.23 -1.49
CA LEU A 188 1.14 -16.02 -1.45
C LEU A 188 1.83 -17.08 -0.60
N THR A 189 3.01 -17.51 -1.06
CA THR A 189 3.95 -18.28 -0.23
C THR A 189 5.17 -17.43 0.13
N PRO A 190 5.85 -17.68 1.26
CA PRO A 190 7.08 -16.95 1.61
C PRO A 190 8.17 -17.04 0.53
N GLN A 191 8.28 -18.20 -0.13
CA GLN A 191 9.27 -18.38 -1.19
C GLN A 191 8.91 -17.56 -2.44
N TRP A 192 7.63 -17.56 -2.84
CA TRP A 192 7.16 -16.75 -3.96
C TRP A 192 7.45 -15.26 -3.72
N VAL A 193 7.08 -14.76 -2.54
CA VAL A 193 7.31 -13.37 -2.13
C VAL A 193 8.80 -13.02 -2.20
N ARG A 194 9.67 -13.87 -1.62
CA ARG A 194 11.10 -13.68 -1.63
C ARG A 194 11.69 -13.62 -3.05
N ASN A 195 11.22 -14.48 -3.97
CA ASN A 195 11.67 -14.50 -5.36
C ASN A 195 11.30 -13.19 -6.08
N ARG A 196 10.10 -12.64 -5.84
CA ARG A 196 9.69 -11.33 -6.37
C ARG A 196 10.58 -10.20 -5.84
N GLY A 197 10.96 -10.24 -4.57
CA GLY A 197 11.93 -9.31 -3.99
C GLY A 197 13.29 -9.37 -4.69
N LEU A 198 13.79 -10.57 -5.00
CA LEU A 198 15.06 -10.75 -5.72
C LEU A 198 14.99 -10.21 -7.16
N GLU A 199 13.88 -10.41 -7.87
CA GLU A 199 13.66 -9.83 -9.19
C GLU A 199 13.61 -8.31 -9.16
N TYR A 200 12.88 -7.75 -8.20
CA TYR A 200 12.81 -6.30 -8.01
C TYR A 200 14.18 -5.67 -7.78
N LEU A 201 15.02 -6.31 -6.96
CA LEU A 201 16.33 -5.77 -6.61
C LEU A 201 17.40 -5.98 -7.69
N ALA A 202 17.27 -7.00 -8.55
CA ALA A 202 18.24 -7.36 -9.59
C ALA A 202 19.70 -7.41 -9.08
N GLY A 203 19.89 -7.83 -7.83
CA GLY A 203 21.21 -7.94 -7.20
C GLY A 203 21.82 -6.62 -6.72
N GLN A 204 21.11 -5.49 -6.78
CA GLN A 204 21.66 -4.18 -6.38
C GLN A 204 21.74 -4.00 -4.86
N LEU A 205 20.85 -4.64 -4.12
CA LEU A 205 20.79 -4.60 -2.65
C LEU A 205 20.52 -5.98 -2.08
N SER A 206 20.77 -6.16 -0.77
CA SER A 206 20.24 -7.30 -0.03
C SER A 206 18.77 -7.11 0.28
N LEU A 207 18.02 -8.22 0.42
CA LEU A 207 16.60 -8.19 0.73
C LEU A 207 16.27 -7.53 2.08
N ASP A 208 17.21 -7.49 3.01
CA ASP A 208 17.09 -6.90 4.35
C ASP A 208 17.57 -5.45 4.43
N ASP A 209 18.03 -4.87 3.33
CA ASP A 209 18.47 -3.47 3.28
C ASP A 209 17.30 -2.54 3.69
N PRO A 210 17.49 -1.62 4.66
CA PRO A 210 16.41 -0.75 5.14
C PRO A 210 15.80 0.18 4.09
N ARG A 211 16.47 0.38 2.95
CA ARG A 211 15.93 1.17 1.84
C ARG A 211 14.80 0.46 1.08
N VAL A 212 14.76 -0.87 1.14
CA VAL A 212 13.77 -1.72 0.46
C VAL A 212 12.96 -2.56 1.44
N SER A 213 13.50 -2.82 2.63
CA SER A 213 12.81 -3.46 3.75
C SER A 213 12.68 -2.47 4.91
N PRO A 214 11.73 -1.52 4.83
CA PRO A 214 11.60 -0.43 5.80
C PRO A 214 11.19 -0.89 7.20
N ALA A 215 10.86 -2.15 7.40
CA ALA A 215 10.77 -2.76 8.74
C ALA A 215 12.07 -2.60 9.54
N ASN A 216 13.22 -2.48 8.86
CA ASN A 216 14.56 -2.33 9.44
C ASN A 216 15.04 -0.86 9.50
N ALA A 217 14.22 0.09 9.05
CA ALA A 217 14.61 1.50 8.94
C ALA A 217 14.39 2.30 10.23
N ASP A 218 14.99 3.48 10.30
CA ASP A 218 14.67 4.49 11.32
C ASP A 218 13.35 5.17 10.99
N LEU A 219 12.36 5.05 11.88
CA LEU A 219 11.02 5.61 11.69
C LEU A 219 10.77 6.88 12.52
N ARG A 220 11.78 7.44 13.20
CA ARG A 220 11.63 8.67 13.98
C ARG A 220 11.17 9.83 13.11
N GLY A 221 10.25 10.64 13.63
CA GLY A 221 9.76 11.86 12.96
C GLY A 221 8.79 11.63 11.81
N LEU A 222 8.35 10.38 11.57
CA LEU A 222 7.33 10.08 10.58
C LEU A 222 5.92 10.42 11.10
N PRO A 223 4.94 10.67 10.21
CA PRO A 223 3.57 10.98 10.58
C PRO A 223 2.87 9.79 11.22
N PRO A 224 1.67 9.98 11.82
CA PRO A 224 0.86 8.90 12.35
C PRO A 224 0.61 7.79 11.33
N MET A 225 0.57 6.55 11.81
CA MET A 225 0.40 5.36 10.97
C MET A 225 -0.83 4.55 11.36
N TYR A 226 -1.54 4.03 10.37
CA TYR A 226 -2.61 3.07 10.52
C TYR A 226 -2.32 1.84 9.68
N ILE A 227 -2.23 0.67 10.32
CA ILE A 227 -1.74 -0.56 9.70
C ILE A 227 -2.79 -1.65 9.87
N GLN A 228 -3.32 -2.19 8.77
CA GLN A 228 -4.20 -3.35 8.78
C GLN A 228 -3.44 -4.60 8.35
N ILE A 229 -3.59 -5.67 9.12
CA ILE A 229 -2.87 -6.94 8.98
C ILE A 229 -3.87 -8.08 8.91
N GLY A 230 -3.74 -8.98 7.93
CA GLY A 230 -4.47 -10.25 7.89
C GLY A 230 -3.83 -11.30 8.78
N GLN A 231 -4.64 -12.10 9.49
CA GLN A 231 -4.11 -13.17 10.34
C GLN A 231 -3.27 -14.19 9.54
N PHE A 232 -3.68 -14.49 8.31
CA PHE A 232 -3.05 -15.49 7.45
C PHE A 232 -2.18 -14.88 6.35
N ASP A 233 -2.03 -13.56 6.35
CA ASP A 233 -1.18 -12.83 5.41
C ASP A 233 0.28 -13.28 5.51
N ALA A 234 0.87 -13.68 4.38
CA ALA A 234 2.23 -14.20 4.29
C ALA A 234 3.31 -13.16 4.65
N VAL A 235 3.01 -11.86 4.53
CA VAL A 235 3.97 -10.77 4.77
C VAL A 235 3.72 -9.99 6.08
N ARG A 236 2.76 -10.41 6.88
CA ARG A 236 2.29 -9.72 8.09
C ARG A 236 3.40 -9.42 9.11
N GLU A 237 4.42 -10.27 9.22
CA GLU A 237 5.48 -10.10 10.24
C GLU A 237 6.30 -8.84 10.01
N GLY A 238 6.49 -8.45 8.74
CA GLY A 238 7.08 -7.16 8.38
C GLY A 238 6.24 -5.98 8.88
N ALA A 239 4.92 -6.05 8.74
CA ALA A 239 4.00 -5.02 9.24
C ALA A 239 3.98 -4.95 10.78
N ILE A 240 4.02 -6.08 11.47
CA ILE A 240 4.18 -6.14 12.94
C ILE A 240 5.51 -5.49 13.37
N SER A 241 6.59 -5.77 12.64
CA SER A 241 7.91 -5.19 12.89
C SER A 241 7.90 -3.68 12.71
N VAL A 242 7.27 -3.15 11.64
CA VAL A 242 7.08 -1.72 11.42
C VAL A 242 6.31 -1.09 12.59
N ALA A 243 5.19 -1.69 12.99
CA ALA A 243 4.39 -1.17 14.09
C ALA A 243 5.18 -1.09 15.40
N GLY A 244 5.90 -2.16 15.74
CA GLY A 244 6.77 -2.20 16.93
C GLY A 244 7.90 -1.18 16.86
N ASN A 245 8.52 -1.00 15.68
CA ASN A 245 9.57 -0.02 15.46
C ASN A 245 9.04 1.42 15.53
N ALA A 246 7.88 1.69 14.93
CA ALA A 246 7.20 2.99 14.98
C ALA A 246 6.91 3.41 16.45
N MET A 247 6.35 2.50 17.26
CA MET A 247 6.12 2.76 18.70
C MET A 247 7.42 3.09 19.44
N ARG A 248 8.49 2.33 19.23
CA ARG A 248 9.80 2.62 19.84
C ARG A 248 10.41 3.94 19.36
N SER A 249 10.06 4.35 18.17
CA SER A 249 10.50 5.63 17.54
C SER A 249 9.66 6.83 17.94
N GLY A 250 8.65 6.65 18.81
CA GLY A 250 7.74 7.74 19.23
C GLY A 250 6.71 8.12 18.19
N VAL A 251 6.51 7.33 17.15
CA VAL A 251 5.47 7.53 16.13
C VAL A 251 4.15 6.96 16.64
N HIS A 252 3.07 7.74 16.51
CA HIS A 252 1.74 7.24 16.81
C HIS A 252 1.32 6.18 15.79
N VAL A 253 1.01 4.96 16.24
CA VAL A 253 0.61 3.86 15.37
C VAL A 253 -0.64 3.18 15.89
N THR A 254 -1.60 2.98 15.02
CA THR A 254 -2.77 2.13 15.23
C THR A 254 -2.61 0.87 14.38
N VAL A 255 -2.78 -0.30 14.99
CA VAL A 255 -2.72 -1.59 14.28
C VAL A 255 -4.03 -2.32 14.46
N GLU A 256 -4.59 -2.79 13.37
CA GLU A 256 -5.74 -3.70 13.37
C GLU A 256 -5.35 -5.05 12.76
N ALA A 257 -5.41 -6.09 13.59
CA ALA A 257 -5.24 -7.47 13.15
C ALA A 257 -6.61 -8.09 12.87
N TRP A 258 -6.82 -8.54 11.63
CA TRP A 258 -8.10 -9.08 11.16
C TRP A 258 -8.08 -10.62 11.17
N PRO A 259 -8.85 -11.26 12.07
CA PRO A 259 -8.89 -12.72 12.16
C PRO A 259 -9.42 -13.35 10.87
N GLY A 260 -8.75 -14.40 10.40
CA GLY A 260 -9.16 -15.16 9.21
C GLY A 260 -8.83 -14.47 7.88
N MET A 261 -8.33 -13.23 7.88
CA MET A 261 -8.01 -12.50 6.64
C MET A 261 -6.64 -12.89 6.10
N VAL A 262 -6.52 -12.75 4.77
CA VAL A 262 -5.40 -13.13 3.91
C VAL A 262 -4.74 -11.89 3.31
N GLN A 263 -3.71 -12.06 2.50
CA GLN A 263 -3.10 -10.94 1.78
C GLN A 263 -4.12 -10.25 0.84
N GLY A 264 -4.14 -8.91 0.83
CA GLY A 264 -4.92 -8.11 -0.13
C GLY A 264 -6.45 -8.21 -0.02
N TRP A 265 -7.01 -8.72 1.09
CA TRP A 265 -8.46 -8.93 1.22
C TRP A 265 -9.30 -7.67 0.99
N HIS A 266 -8.72 -6.49 1.08
CA HIS A 266 -9.41 -5.21 0.90
C HIS A 266 -10.06 -5.07 -0.49
N GLY A 267 -9.39 -5.59 -1.54
CA GLY A 267 -9.92 -5.62 -2.90
C GLY A 267 -11.15 -6.53 -3.05
N LEU A 268 -11.32 -7.51 -2.15
CA LEU A 268 -12.45 -8.45 -2.18
C LEU A 268 -13.78 -7.83 -1.78
N VAL A 269 -13.82 -6.53 -1.48
CA VAL A 269 -15.07 -5.79 -1.26
C VAL A 269 -15.97 -5.84 -2.50
N THR A 270 -15.40 -5.87 -3.69
CA THR A 270 -16.14 -6.01 -4.96
C THR A 270 -16.78 -7.40 -5.13
N ALA A 271 -16.22 -8.40 -4.48
CA ALA A 271 -16.76 -9.76 -4.42
C ALA A 271 -17.70 -9.98 -3.22
N GLY A 272 -18.07 -8.91 -2.50
CA GLY A 272 -19.04 -8.95 -1.40
C GLY A 272 -18.50 -9.54 -0.09
N VAL A 273 -17.18 -9.59 0.10
CA VAL A 273 -16.57 -10.02 1.37
C VAL A 273 -16.86 -8.96 2.45
N PRO A 274 -17.65 -9.26 3.49
CA PRO A 274 -18.10 -8.25 4.45
C PRO A 274 -16.95 -7.69 5.28
N GLU A 275 -15.95 -8.50 5.62
CA GLU A 275 -14.77 -8.08 6.37
C GLU A 275 -13.96 -7.02 5.59
N ALA A 276 -13.97 -7.07 4.27
CA ALA A 276 -13.33 -6.04 3.44
C ALA A 276 -14.06 -4.70 3.57
N ALA A 277 -15.40 -4.70 3.54
CA ALA A 277 -16.18 -3.49 3.72
C ALA A 277 -16.01 -2.89 5.13
N GLU A 278 -15.92 -3.73 6.16
CA GLU A 278 -15.66 -3.31 7.54
C GLU A 278 -14.26 -2.70 7.68
N ALA A 279 -13.24 -3.28 7.01
CA ALA A 279 -11.88 -2.76 7.00
C ALA A 279 -11.81 -1.35 6.39
N TRP A 280 -12.47 -1.14 5.25
CA TRP A 280 -12.57 0.19 4.64
C TRP A 280 -13.31 1.19 5.54
N ALA A 281 -14.40 0.77 6.18
CA ALA A 281 -15.12 1.62 7.12
C ALA A 281 -14.27 2.01 8.35
N ALA A 282 -13.38 1.13 8.80
CA ALA A 282 -12.44 1.42 9.87
C ALA A 282 -11.39 2.47 9.44
N ILE A 283 -10.87 2.37 8.21
CA ILE A 283 -9.97 3.37 7.63
C ILE A 283 -10.65 4.74 7.58
N ARG A 284 -11.89 4.79 7.08
CA ARG A 284 -12.65 6.05 7.02
C ARG A 284 -12.78 6.68 8.41
N ARG A 285 -13.19 5.90 9.42
CA ARG A 285 -13.28 6.40 10.81
C ARG A 285 -11.95 6.93 11.32
N TYR A 286 -10.82 6.25 11.01
CA TYR A 286 -9.50 6.74 11.40
C TYR A 286 -9.21 8.11 10.79
N ILE A 287 -9.46 8.30 9.49
CA ILE A 287 -9.25 9.58 8.79
C ILE A 287 -10.14 10.68 9.37
N GLU A 288 -11.38 10.38 9.75
CA GLU A 288 -12.29 11.32 10.41
C GLU A 288 -11.72 11.81 11.77
N THR A 289 -10.97 10.97 12.48
CA THR A 289 -10.29 11.38 13.73
C THR A 289 -9.16 12.36 13.49
N LEU A 290 -8.46 12.30 12.35
CA LEU A 290 -7.41 13.26 11.99
C LEU A 290 -8.00 14.67 11.80
N SER A 291 -9.20 14.74 11.21
CA SER A 291 -9.92 16.01 11.00
C SER A 291 -10.38 16.64 12.31
N ALA A 292 -10.77 15.83 13.29
CA ALA A 292 -11.28 16.29 14.59
C ALA A 292 -10.16 16.71 15.57
N GLY A 293 -8.96 16.15 15.40
CA GLY A 293 -7.80 16.36 16.29
C GLY A 293 -6.90 17.54 15.94
N GLY A 294 -7.27 18.39 14.98
CA GLY A 294 -6.51 19.57 14.54
C GLY A 294 -6.29 20.67 15.61
N SER A 295 -6.61 20.39 16.88
CA SER A 295 -6.23 21.23 18.02
C SER A 295 -5.78 20.32 19.18
N SER A 296 -4.46 20.18 19.35
CA SER A 296 -3.77 19.57 20.49
C SER A 296 -3.47 18.06 20.46
N THR A 297 -2.30 17.68 19.98
CA THR A 297 -1.49 16.65 20.65
C THR A 297 -0.01 17.00 20.50
N HIS A 298 0.42 18.11 21.09
CA HIS A 298 1.80 18.21 21.55
C HIS A 298 1.87 17.39 22.83
N CYS A 299 2.36 16.16 22.75
CA CYS A 299 2.84 15.45 23.93
C CYS A 299 4.05 16.25 24.44
N PRO A 300 4.05 16.76 25.69
CA PRO A 300 5.22 17.45 26.19
C PRO A 300 6.39 16.45 26.25
N THR A 301 7.49 16.78 25.57
CA THR A 301 8.76 16.09 25.78
C THR A 301 9.16 16.25 27.24
N PRO A 302 9.46 15.17 27.99
CA PRO A 302 10.09 15.32 29.29
C PRO A 302 11.50 15.93 29.07
N GLU A 303 11.81 16.98 29.81
CA GLU A 303 13.14 17.59 29.94
C GLU A 303 14.18 16.59 30.44
#